data_eb3b80da7a0a1e22e5eed08eaf8b5e49
#
_entry.id   eb3b80da7a0a1e22e5eed08eaf8b5e49
#
_cell.length_a   1.000
_cell.length_b   1.000
_cell.length_c   1.000
_cell.angle_alpha   90.00
_cell.angle_beta   90.00
_cell.angle_gamma   90.00
#
_symmetry.space_group_name_H-M   'P 1'
#
loop_
_entity.id
_entity.type
_entity.pdbx_description
1 polymer ?
#
loop_
_entity_poly.entity_id
_entity_poly.type
_entity_poly.pdbx_seq_one_letter_code
_entity_poly.pdbx_strand_id
1 'polypeptide(L)'
;MKKVFVINGGAGRVICALPALQKYYKKHGPDFYILSESGIDFFVGHPELQDLAFELNHKGLFENIIKPNDLVSIEPYREHGYYNQKRSLSESFDKLINNTEDHSDLEKPKIVLSKLEEINALDAINNVKEHHKKKKTVVIQPFGRGCTLHKSGYTIDPS
;
A
#
# COMPACT_ATOMS: atom_id res chain seq x y z
N MET A 1 -7.73 -11.81 21.32
CA MET A 1 -8.00 -10.45 20.77
C MET A 1 -6.88 -10.18 19.78
N LYS A 2 -7.23 -10.01 18.49
CA LYS A 2 -6.24 -9.76 17.43
C LYS A 2 -5.95 -8.27 17.32
N LYS A 3 -4.83 -7.91 16.69
CA LYS A 3 -4.60 -6.52 16.28
C LYS A 3 -5.28 -6.24 14.94
N VAL A 4 -5.81 -5.05 14.80
CA VAL A 4 -6.35 -4.52 13.54
C VAL A 4 -5.50 -3.32 13.15
N PHE A 5 -4.60 -3.49 12.20
CA PHE A 5 -3.76 -2.39 11.70
C PHE A 5 -4.54 -1.53 10.72
N VAL A 6 -4.74 -0.26 11.05
CA VAL A 6 -5.43 0.70 10.18
C VAL A 6 -4.40 1.42 9.32
N ILE A 7 -4.50 1.21 8.01
CA ILE A 7 -3.68 1.89 6.99
C ILE A 7 -4.57 2.88 6.26
N ASN A 8 -4.49 4.13 6.65
CA ASN A 8 -5.23 5.22 6.02
C ASN A 8 -4.47 5.82 4.83
N GLY A 9 -5.16 6.65 4.04
CA GLY A 9 -4.56 7.37 2.93
C GLY A 9 -4.49 6.60 1.62
N GLY A 10 -3.66 7.07 0.69
CA GLY A 10 -3.63 6.59 -0.69
C GLY A 10 -2.80 5.32 -0.91
N ALA A 11 -2.87 4.80 -2.15
CA ALA A 11 -2.18 3.60 -2.63
C ALA A 11 -0.68 3.54 -2.27
N GLY A 12 0.02 4.67 -2.35
CA GLY A 12 1.44 4.73 -2.00
C GLY A 12 1.74 4.36 -0.55
N ARG A 13 0.85 4.72 0.39
CA ARG A 13 1.00 4.30 1.79
C ARG A 13 0.82 2.80 1.96
N VAL A 14 -0.17 2.22 1.27
CA VAL A 14 -0.41 0.77 1.31
C VAL A 14 0.81 0.02 0.80
N ILE A 15 1.35 0.43 -0.36
CA ILE A 15 2.57 -0.20 -0.92
C ILE A 15 3.75 -0.10 0.06
N CYS A 16 3.93 1.05 0.70
CA CYS A 16 5.00 1.22 1.69
C CYS A 16 4.77 0.41 2.99
N ALA A 17 3.53 0.10 3.33
CA ALA A 17 3.19 -0.71 4.51
C ALA A 17 3.34 -2.23 4.26
N LEU A 18 3.21 -2.69 3.01
CA LEU A 18 3.27 -4.13 2.66
C LEU A 18 4.49 -4.84 3.22
N PRO A 19 5.74 -4.33 3.10
CA PRO A 19 6.92 -4.99 3.67
C PRO A 19 6.80 -5.27 5.17
N ALA A 20 6.32 -4.30 5.92
CA ALA A 20 6.14 -4.41 7.36
C ALA A 20 5.04 -5.41 7.76
N LEU A 21 3.94 -5.44 7.00
CA LEU A 21 2.85 -6.40 7.18
C LEU A 21 3.28 -7.83 6.82
N GLN A 22 4.05 -8.00 5.74
CA GLN A 22 4.65 -9.29 5.36
C GLN A 22 5.58 -9.82 6.47
N LYS A 23 6.44 -8.94 7.02
CA LYS A 23 7.32 -9.27 8.14
C LYS A 23 6.51 -9.64 9.39
N TYR A 24 5.44 -8.90 9.69
CA TYR A 24 4.55 -9.19 10.81
C TYR A 24 3.89 -10.57 10.65
N TYR A 25 3.39 -10.88 9.44
CA TYR A 25 2.81 -12.19 9.13
C TYR A 25 3.81 -13.33 9.33
N LYS A 26 5.03 -13.19 8.84
CA LYS A 26 6.09 -14.21 9.03
C LYS A 26 6.38 -14.50 10.50
N LYS A 27 6.29 -13.49 11.34
CA LYS A 27 6.60 -13.60 12.77
C LYS A 27 5.42 -14.11 13.60
N HIS A 28 4.19 -13.71 13.25
CA HIS A 28 3.01 -13.93 14.09
C HIS A 28 1.93 -14.79 13.42
N GLY A 29 2.10 -15.16 12.14
CA GLY A 29 1.07 -15.85 11.36
C GLY A 29 -0.16 -14.96 11.11
N PRO A 30 -1.31 -15.57 10.81
CA PRO A 30 -2.55 -14.85 10.45
C PRO A 30 -3.33 -14.30 11.66
N ASP A 31 -2.66 -14.02 12.77
CA ASP A 31 -3.33 -13.56 14.01
C ASP A 31 -3.49 -12.04 14.09
N PHE A 32 -3.85 -11.41 12.98
CA PHE A 32 -4.16 -9.98 12.90
C PHE A 32 -5.11 -9.71 11.73
N TYR A 33 -5.57 -8.46 11.63
CA TYR A 33 -6.33 -7.95 10.48
C TYR A 33 -5.72 -6.65 9.98
N ILE A 34 -6.01 -6.31 8.72
CA ILE A 34 -5.62 -5.07 8.06
C ILE A 34 -6.89 -4.36 7.64
N LEU A 35 -7.03 -3.11 8.04
CA LEU A 35 -8.11 -2.25 7.61
C LEU A 35 -7.54 -1.16 6.72
N SER A 36 -7.88 -1.20 5.43
CA SER A 36 -7.36 -0.26 4.44
C SER A 36 -8.43 0.73 3.99
N GLU A 37 -8.11 2.01 4.07
CA GLU A 37 -8.99 3.07 3.57
C GLU A 37 -9.04 3.10 2.04
N SER A 38 -7.93 2.74 1.39
CA SER A 38 -7.83 2.65 -0.07
C SER A 38 -6.77 1.63 -0.47
N GLY A 39 -6.75 1.24 -1.76
CA GLY A 39 -5.73 0.34 -2.28
C GLY A 39 -5.85 -1.10 -1.78
N ILE A 40 -7.07 -1.56 -1.50
CA ILE A 40 -7.34 -2.96 -1.17
C ILE A 40 -6.87 -3.91 -2.28
N ASP A 41 -6.85 -3.43 -3.52
CA ASP A 41 -6.39 -4.19 -4.69
C ASP A 41 -4.96 -4.69 -4.56
N PHE A 42 -4.11 -4.03 -3.77
CA PHE A 42 -2.74 -4.48 -3.51
C PHE A 42 -2.66 -5.74 -2.64
N PHE A 43 -3.74 -6.10 -1.98
CA PHE A 43 -3.84 -7.33 -1.20
C PHE A 43 -4.47 -8.47 -2.00
N VAL A 44 -5.17 -8.19 -3.11
CA VAL A 44 -5.79 -9.22 -3.95
C VAL A 44 -4.73 -10.14 -4.54
N GLY A 45 -4.90 -11.44 -4.38
CA GLY A 45 -3.93 -12.46 -4.80
C GLY A 45 -2.66 -12.54 -3.94
N HIS A 46 -2.49 -11.68 -2.93
CA HIS A 46 -1.36 -11.79 -2.02
C HIS A 46 -1.46 -13.06 -1.17
N PRO A 47 -0.49 -13.98 -1.22
CA PRO A 47 -0.64 -15.33 -0.66
C PRO A 47 -0.81 -15.35 0.87
N GLU A 48 -0.37 -14.30 1.56
CA GLU A 48 -0.34 -14.24 3.02
C GLU A 48 -1.34 -13.22 3.58
N LEU A 49 -1.65 -12.14 2.84
CA LEU A 49 -2.38 -11.01 3.39
C LEU A 49 -3.79 -10.83 2.82
N GLN A 50 -4.13 -11.49 1.72
CA GLN A 50 -5.41 -11.31 1.04
C GLN A 50 -6.61 -11.50 1.98
N ASP A 51 -6.62 -12.59 2.74
CA ASP A 51 -7.75 -12.95 3.62
C ASP A 51 -7.76 -12.18 4.95
N LEU A 52 -6.73 -11.36 5.18
CA LEU A 52 -6.59 -10.54 6.38
C LEU A 52 -6.94 -9.07 6.15
N ALA A 53 -7.10 -8.66 4.89
CA ALA A 53 -7.32 -7.26 4.51
C ALA A 53 -8.80 -6.98 4.21
N PHE A 54 -9.30 -5.88 4.77
CA PHE A 54 -10.69 -5.43 4.66
C PHE A 54 -10.76 -3.95 4.29
N GLU A 55 -11.76 -3.61 3.50
CA GLU A 55 -12.13 -2.22 3.24
C GLU A 55 -13.02 -1.66 4.36
N LEU A 56 -13.09 -0.33 4.47
CA LEU A 56 -13.93 0.36 5.45
C LEU A 56 -15.44 0.10 5.28
N ASN A 57 -15.87 -0.24 4.06
CA ASN A 57 -17.27 -0.54 3.71
C ASN A 57 -17.61 -2.03 3.81
N HIS A 58 -16.69 -2.87 4.31
CA HIS A 58 -16.92 -4.30 4.43
C HIS A 58 -18.13 -4.59 5.35
N LYS A 59 -19.04 -5.43 4.87
CA LYS A 59 -20.27 -5.79 5.61
C LYS A 59 -19.91 -6.48 6.93
N GLY A 60 -20.42 -5.94 8.03
CA GLY A 60 -20.16 -6.49 9.36
C GLY A 60 -18.78 -6.14 9.92
N LEU A 61 -18.05 -5.21 9.30
CA LEU A 61 -16.71 -4.81 9.72
C LEU A 61 -16.66 -4.45 11.20
N PHE A 62 -17.60 -3.61 11.66
CA PHE A 62 -17.58 -3.14 13.04
C PHE A 62 -17.78 -4.29 14.05
N GLU A 63 -18.82 -5.12 13.86
CA GLU A 63 -19.16 -6.19 14.81
C GLU A 63 -18.16 -7.35 14.79
N ASN A 64 -17.64 -7.71 13.59
CA ASN A 64 -16.82 -8.90 13.44
C ASN A 64 -15.31 -8.64 13.52
N ILE A 65 -14.87 -7.44 13.14
CA ILE A 65 -13.44 -7.12 13.04
C ILE A 65 -13.02 -6.05 14.06
N ILE A 66 -13.74 -4.93 14.14
CA ILE A 66 -13.29 -3.81 14.99
C ILE A 66 -13.62 -4.05 16.46
N LYS A 67 -14.89 -4.30 16.79
CA LYS A 67 -15.37 -4.40 18.16
C LYS A 67 -14.69 -5.47 19.02
N PRO A 68 -14.41 -6.70 18.50
CA PRO A 68 -13.77 -7.75 19.29
C PRO A 68 -12.25 -7.67 19.35
N ASN A 69 -11.62 -6.70 18.68
CA ASN A 69 -10.19 -6.66 18.48
C ASN A 69 -9.56 -5.32 18.88
N ASP A 70 -8.22 -5.28 18.93
CA ASP A 70 -7.43 -4.11 19.28
C ASP A 70 -7.10 -3.28 18.04
N LEU A 71 -7.68 -2.08 17.94
CA LEU A 71 -7.51 -1.19 16.80
C LEU A 71 -6.22 -0.38 16.94
N VAL A 72 -5.29 -0.59 16.01
CA VAL A 72 -3.98 0.08 15.99
C VAL A 72 -3.91 1.01 14.78
N SER A 73 -4.03 2.32 15.04
CA SER A 73 -3.86 3.33 14.00
C SER A 73 -2.39 3.57 13.71
N ILE A 74 -1.98 3.38 12.45
CA ILE A 74 -0.59 3.52 12.00
C ILE A 74 -0.41 4.86 11.29
N GLU A 75 0.36 5.76 11.91
CA GLU A 75 0.66 7.09 11.36
C GLU A 75 2.17 7.31 11.16
N PRO A 76 2.75 6.80 10.06
CA PRO A 76 4.19 6.82 9.83
C PRO A 76 4.76 8.22 9.59
N TYR A 77 3.97 9.17 9.13
CA TYR A 77 4.44 10.56 8.91
C TYR A 77 4.77 11.29 10.22
N ARG A 78 4.21 10.83 11.34
CA ARG A 78 4.50 11.37 12.68
C ARG A 78 5.60 10.59 13.40
N GLU A 79 6.10 9.50 12.79
CA GLU A 79 7.23 8.76 13.34
C GLU A 79 8.47 9.64 13.27
N HIS A 80 9.18 9.74 14.39
CA HIS A 80 10.29 10.68 14.56
C HIS A 80 11.42 10.49 13.54
N GLY A 81 11.75 9.25 13.18
CA GLY A 81 12.79 8.95 12.20
C GLY A 81 12.40 9.39 10.79
N TYR A 82 11.14 9.21 10.41
CA TYR A 82 10.62 9.70 9.13
C TYR A 82 10.59 11.23 9.08
N TYR A 83 10.02 11.84 10.11
CA TYR A 83 9.92 13.30 10.20
C TYR A 83 11.28 13.99 10.08
N ASN A 84 12.32 13.40 10.67
CA ASN A 84 13.69 13.89 10.61
C ASN A 84 14.49 13.33 9.41
N GLN A 85 13.86 12.72 8.43
CA GLN A 85 14.48 12.19 7.20
C GLN A 85 15.60 11.14 7.47
N LYS A 86 15.51 10.42 8.59
CA LYS A 86 16.45 9.36 8.98
C LYS A 86 15.96 7.97 8.57
N ARG A 87 14.69 7.84 8.23
CA ARG A 87 14.03 6.60 7.79
C ARG A 87 13.19 6.82 6.57
N SER A 88 13.08 5.80 5.75
CA SER A 88 12.09 5.72 4.68
C SER A 88 10.68 5.51 5.26
N LEU A 89 9.65 5.71 4.43
CA LEU A 89 8.28 5.46 4.84
C LEU A 89 8.05 3.98 5.21
N SER A 90 8.65 3.04 4.47
CA SER A 90 8.53 1.61 4.76
C SER A 90 9.19 1.21 6.08
N GLU A 91 10.36 1.74 6.41
CA GLU A 91 11.01 1.52 7.71
C GLU A 91 10.20 2.11 8.86
N SER A 92 9.53 3.23 8.64
CA SER A 92 8.65 3.83 9.65
C SER A 92 7.38 2.99 9.89
N PHE A 93 6.83 2.39 8.83
CA PHE A 93 5.78 1.38 8.98
C PHE A 93 6.28 0.17 9.75
N ASP A 94 7.48 -0.33 9.45
CA ASP A 94 8.05 -1.47 10.14
C ASP A 94 8.25 -1.20 11.63
N LYS A 95 8.79 -0.03 11.97
CA LYS A 95 8.91 0.39 13.37
C LYS A 95 7.58 0.39 14.11
N LEU A 96 6.53 0.95 13.49
CA LEU A 96 5.22 1.08 14.14
C LEU A 96 4.45 -0.25 14.22
N ILE A 97 4.56 -1.10 13.21
CA ILE A 97 3.85 -2.39 13.13
C ILE A 97 4.60 -3.46 13.93
N ASN A 98 5.91 -3.58 13.75
CA ASN A 98 6.74 -4.63 14.32
C ASN A 98 7.48 -4.23 15.61
N ASN A 99 7.38 -2.96 16.00
CA ASN A 99 8.07 -2.38 17.16
C ASN A 99 9.58 -2.69 17.16
N THR A 100 10.24 -2.41 16.02
CA THR A 100 11.67 -2.70 15.80
C THR A 100 12.43 -1.46 15.33
N GLU A 101 13.72 -1.42 15.65
CA GLU A 101 14.67 -0.45 15.09
C GLU A 101 15.55 -1.08 14.00
N ASP A 102 15.50 -2.40 13.86
CA ASP A 102 16.20 -3.13 12.80
C ASP A 102 15.26 -3.38 11.61
N HIS A 103 15.61 -2.80 10.49
CA HIS A 103 14.86 -2.87 9.24
C HIS A 103 15.60 -3.63 8.14
N SER A 104 16.71 -4.29 8.48
CA SER A 104 17.58 -4.98 7.52
C SER A 104 16.92 -6.18 6.83
N ASP A 105 15.89 -6.74 7.44
CA ASP A 105 15.10 -7.87 6.95
C ASP A 105 13.80 -7.46 6.22
N LEU A 106 13.59 -6.16 5.96
CA LEU A 106 12.47 -5.71 5.17
C LEU A 106 12.61 -6.17 3.72
N GLU A 107 11.69 -7.01 3.29
CA GLU A 107 11.58 -7.42 1.91
C GLU A 107 10.91 -6.37 1.03
N LYS A 108 11.03 -6.51 -0.28
CA LYS A 108 10.26 -5.69 -1.21
C LYS A 108 8.77 -5.98 -1.08
N PRO A 109 7.88 -4.98 -1.32
CA PRO A 109 6.45 -5.21 -1.33
C PRO A 109 6.10 -6.24 -2.40
N LYS A 110 5.37 -7.28 -2.03
CA LYS A 110 4.87 -8.29 -2.96
C LYS A 110 3.52 -7.83 -3.49
N ILE A 111 3.44 -7.56 -4.76
CA ILE A 111 2.21 -7.22 -5.48
C ILE A 111 1.96 -8.33 -6.49
N VAL A 112 0.75 -8.87 -6.52
CA VAL A 112 0.34 -9.92 -7.44
C VAL A 112 -0.57 -9.30 -8.49
N LEU A 113 -0.19 -9.42 -9.75
CA LEU A 113 -1.01 -8.98 -10.87
C LEU A 113 -1.86 -10.13 -11.38
N SER A 114 -3.09 -9.85 -11.74
CA SER A 114 -3.92 -10.79 -12.48
C SER A 114 -3.41 -10.94 -13.91
N LYS A 115 -3.72 -12.07 -14.55
CA LYS A 115 -3.39 -12.28 -15.97
C LYS A 115 -3.98 -11.21 -16.89
N LEU A 116 -5.15 -10.68 -16.54
CA LEU A 116 -5.78 -9.61 -17.31
C LEU A 116 -5.00 -8.29 -17.21
N GLU A 117 -4.52 -7.94 -16.02
CA GLU A 117 -3.69 -6.75 -15.82
C GLU A 117 -2.36 -6.88 -16.56
N GLU A 118 -1.73 -8.05 -16.54
CA GLU A 118 -0.52 -8.32 -17.31
C GLU A 118 -0.74 -8.18 -18.82
N ILE A 119 -1.82 -8.77 -19.35
CA ILE A 119 -2.19 -8.68 -20.77
C ILE A 119 -2.44 -7.23 -21.15
N ASN A 120 -3.24 -6.49 -20.40
CA ASN A 120 -3.55 -5.09 -20.66
C ASN A 120 -2.29 -4.21 -20.66
N ALA A 121 -1.36 -4.46 -19.74
CA ALA A 121 -0.10 -3.74 -19.68
C ALA A 121 0.80 -4.06 -20.89
N LEU A 122 0.88 -5.34 -21.30
CA LEU A 122 1.62 -5.77 -22.48
C LEU A 122 1.05 -5.17 -23.76
N ASP A 123 -0.26 -5.19 -23.91
CA ASP A 123 -0.94 -4.59 -25.07
C ASP A 123 -0.68 -3.09 -25.16
N ALA A 124 -0.77 -2.37 -24.04
CA ALA A 124 -0.45 -0.94 -23.99
C ALA A 124 1.00 -0.66 -24.41
N ILE A 125 1.97 -1.47 -23.93
CA ILE A 125 3.38 -1.34 -24.28
C ILE A 125 3.61 -1.67 -25.75
N ASN A 126 2.99 -2.72 -26.29
CA ASN A 126 3.14 -3.14 -27.68
C ASN A 126 2.56 -2.08 -28.63
N ASN A 127 1.37 -1.55 -28.35
CA ASN A 127 0.77 -0.46 -29.11
C ASN A 127 1.72 0.75 -29.20
N VAL A 128 2.34 1.15 -28.09
CA VAL A 128 3.31 2.26 -28.09
C VAL A 128 4.53 1.94 -28.94
N LYS A 129 5.07 0.71 -28.87
CA LYS A 129 6.25 0.27 -29.64
C LYS A 129 5.96 0.24 -31.14
N GLU A 130 4.81 -0.30 -31.54
CA GLU A 130 4.39 -0.38 -32.95
C GLU A 130 4.25 1.01 -33.56
N HIS A 131 3.57 1.93 -32.87
CA HIS A 131 3.33 3.28 -33.38
C HIS A 131 4.61 4.13 -33.43
N HIS A 132 5.53 3.96 -32.50
CA HIS A 132 6.67 4.84 -32.36
C HIS A 132 8.02 4.22 -32.75
N LYS A 133 8.07 2.93 -33.08
CA LYS A 133 9.30 2.17 -33.45
C LYS A 133 10.46 2.41 -32.48
N LYS A 134 10.18 2.61 -31.19
CA LYS A 134 11.17 2.96 -30.15
C LYS A 134 11.71 1.72 -29.45
N LYS A 135 12.99 1.79 -29.07
CA LYS A 135 13.69 0.68 -28.38
C LYS A 135 13.44 0.67 -26.86
N LYS A 136 13.02 1.78 -26.28
CA LYS A 136 12.78 1.92 -24.83
C LYS A 136 11.47 2.63 -24.58
N THR A 137 10.73 2.15 -23.62
CA THR A 137 9.48 2.75 -23.11
C THR A 137 9.74 3.27 -21.72
N VAL A 138 9.35 4.52 -21.44
CA VAL A 138 9.38 5.12 -20.11
C VAL A 138 7.94 5.45 -19.73
N VAL A 139 7.52 4.95 -18.58
CA VAL A 139 6.21 5.30 -18.00
C VAL A 139 6.42 6.42 -17.00
N ILE A 140 5.71 7.53 -17.18
CA ILE A 140 5.79 8.69 -16.29
C ILE A 140 4.38 8.96 -15.75
N GLN A 141 4.24 8.96 -14.42
CA GLN A 141 3.07 9.44 -13.71
C GLN A 141 3.39 10.79 -13.08
N PRO A 142 3.19 11.91 -13.79
CA PRO A 142 3.64 13.23 -13.31
C PRO A 142 2.77 13.79 -12.19
N PHE A 143 1.55 13.26 -12.01
CA PHE A 143 0.57 13.80 -11.08
C PHE A 143 0.03 12.71 -10.14
N GLY A 144 -0.08 13.03 -8.87
CA GLY A 144 -0.74 12.20 -7.87
C GLY A 144 -2.25 12.45 -7.78
N ARG A 145 -2.91 11.79 -6.83
CA ARG A 145 -4.38 11.87 -6.63
C ARG A 145 -4.88 13.30 -6.32
N GLY A 146 -4.05 14.13 -5.67
CA GLY A 146 -4.38 15.53 -5.35
C GLY A 146 -4.24 16.50 -6.53
N CYS A 147 -3.93 16.02 -7.74
CA CYS A 147 -3.78 16.87 -8.91
C CYS A 147 -5.09 16.93 -9.69
N THR A 148 -5.64 18.12 -9.83
CA THR A 148 -6.87 18.38 -10.60
C THR A 148 -6.60 19.20 -11.84
N LEU A 149 -7.33 18.93 -12.93
CA LEU A 149 -7.28 19.72 -14.14
C LEU A 149 -8.22 20.93 -13.99
N HIS A 150 -7.66 22.13 -14.00
CA HIS A 150 -8.41 23.37 -14.11
C HIS A 150 -8.35 23.92 -15.55
N LYS A 151 -9.24 24.87 -15.89
CA LYS A 151 -9.23 25.55 -17.19
C LYS A 151 -7.90 26.24 -17.51
N SER A 152 -7.11 26.57 -16.52
CA SER A 152 -5.78 27.19 -16.62
C SER A 152 -4.59 26.23 -16.57
N GLY A 153 -4.85 24.91 -16.50
CA GLY A 153 -3.80 23.90 -16.38
C GLY A 153 -3.97 22.99 -15.15
N TYR A 154 -2.92 22.24 -14.82
CA TYR A 154 -2.90 21.38 -13.64
C TYR A 154 -2.46 22.16 -12.41
N THR A 155 -3.19 22.02 -11.30
CA THR A 155 -2.78 22.50 -10.01
C THR A 155 -2.61 21.33 -9.04
N ILE A 156 -1.58 21.41 -8.21
CA ILE A 156 -1.38 20.47 -7.11
C ILE A 156 -2.19 21.01 -5.93
N ASP A 157 -3.09 20.19 -5.40
CA ASP A 157 -3.76 20.50 -4.14
C ASP A 157 -2.74 20.37 -3.00
N PRO A 158 -2.46 21.41 -2.23
CA PRO A 158 -1.46 21.39 -1.17
C PRO A 158 -1.96 20.73 0.13
N SER A 159 -3.16 20.13 0.16
CA SER A 159 -3.73 19.49 1.35
C SER A 159 -3.10 18.14 1.70
#